data_615d8b9ce0a16c53781b0b2cd849eac4
#
_entry.id   615d8b9ce0a16c53781b0b2cd849eac4
#
_cell.length_a   1.000
_cell.length_b   1.000
_cell.length_c   1.000
_cell.angle_alpha   90.00
_cell.angle_beta   90.00
_cell.angle_gamma   90.00
#
_symmetry.space_group_name_H-M   'P 1'
#
loop_
_entity.id
_entity.type
_entity.pdbx_description
1 polymer ?
#
loop_
_entity_poly.entity_id
_entity_poly.type
_entity_poly.pdbx_seq_one_letter_code
_entity_poly.pdbx_strand_id
1 'polypeptide(L)'
;IVDYHCHINPKEIAEDRKFENITQVWLGGDHYKWRQMRTNGVDEKYITGDASDREKFQKWAETLEMAIGNPLYHWSHLELQRYFGYNGVLNGDTAEEVWNLCNAKLQEDSMSVRNLIRKSNVTLICTTDDPVDSLEWHKVLAEDDTFEVKVLPAWRPDKAMNIEKPEYLDYLKTLSDVSGITVNSFASLMDALRNRMEFFASMGCCVSDHALEYVMYKPYTTEEIEKIFAKRFAGETITVDEMNKFKTAFMVSVG
;
A
#
# COMPACT_ATOMS: atom_id res chain seq x y z
N ILE A 1 2.54 -19.94 1.15
CA ILE A 1 2.51 -18.70 1.94
C ILE A 1 1.14 -18.09 1.82
N VAL A 2 0.56 -17.64 2.95
CA VAL A 2 -0.60 -16.76 3.01
C VAL A 2 -0.07 -15.36 3.29
N ASP A 3 -0.18 -14.48 2.32
CA ASP A 3 0.22 -13.08 2.44
C ASP A 3 -1.03 -12.24 2.77
N TYR A 4 -1.27 -12.08 4.07
CA TYR A 4 -2.47 -11.40 4.57
C TYR A 4 -2.36 -9.86 4.55
N HIS A 5 -1.22 -9.32 4.13
CA HIS A 5 -1.00 -7.89 3.97
C HIS A 5 0.10 -7.61 2.96
N CYS A 6 -0.25 -7.03 1.83
CA CYS A 6 0.72 -6.55 0.84
C CYS A 6 0.22 -5.29 0.14
N HIS A 7 1.11 -4.65 -0.63
CA HIS A 7 0.82 -3.48 -1.45
C HIS A 7 0.93 -3.77 -2.95
N ILE A 8 0.81 -5.04 -3.36
CA ILE A 8 0.82 -5.41 -4.77
C ILE A 8 -0.45 -4.86 -5.43
N ASN A 9 -0.30 -4.22 -6.60
CA ASN A 9 -1.42 -3.70 -7.35
C ASN A 9 -2.18 -4.86 -8.03
N PRO A 10 -3.46 -5.10 -7.71
CA PRO A 10 -4.24 -6.20 -8.30
C PRO A 10 -4.38 -6.08 -9.82
N LYS A 11 -4.33 -4.87 -10.39
CA LYS A 11 -4.28 -4.66 -11.84
C LYS A 11 -3.06 -5.32 -12.46
N GLU A 12 -1.88 -5.15 -11.87
CA GLU A 12 -0.64 -5.75 -12.38
C GLU A 12 -0.67 -7.28 -12.36
N ILE A 13 -1.38 -7.86 -11.37
CA ILE A 13 -1.63 -9.30 -11.32
C ILE A 13 -2.61 -9.73 -12.42
N ALA A 14 -3.71 -8.98 -12.59
CA ALA A 14 -4.73 -9.30 -13.60
C ALA A 14 -4.16 -9.25 -15.02
N GLU A 15 -3.36 -8.23 -15.31
CA GLU A 15 -2.71 -8.03 -16.62
C GLU A 15 -1.44 -8.89 -16.80
N ASP A 16 -1.01 -9.63 -15.78
CA ASP A 16 0.26 -10.39 -15.75
C ASP A 16 1.44 -9.56 -16.24
N ARG A 17 1.60 -8.36 -15.68
CA ARG A 17 2.60 -7.37 -16.11
C ARG A 17 3.99 -7.95 -16.13
N LYS A 18 4.79 -7.56 -17.13
CA LYS A 18 6.24 -7.71 -17.14
C LYS A 18 6.89 -6.36 -16.83
N PHE A 19 7.96 -6.40 -16.06
CA PHE A 19 8.76 -5.22 -15.74
C PHE A 19 9.87 -5.03 -16.76
N GLU A 20 10.11 -3.80 -17.18
CA GLU A 20 11.16 -3.46 -18.12
C GLU A 20 12.56 -3.56 -17.47
N ASN A 21 12.64 -3.26 -16.17
CA ASN A 21 13.87 -3.22 -15.42
C ASN A 21 13.66 -3.41 -13.92
N ILE A 22 14.75 -3.67 -13.21
CA ILE A 22 14.75 -3.94 -11.75
C ILE A 22 14.34 -2.72 -10.92
N THR A 23 14.54 -1.49 -11.41
CA THR A 23 14.09 -0.27 -10.71
C THR A 23 12.57 -0.25 -10.58
N GLN A 24 11.85 -0.63 -11.65
CA GLN A 24 10.38 -0.70 -11.61
C GLN A 24 9.91 -1.73 -10.58
N VAL A 25 10.61 -2.85 -10.44
CA VAL A 25 10.30 -3.87 -9.42
C VAL A 25 10.56 -3.35 -8.01
N TRP A 26 11.71 -2.73 -7.77
CA TRP A 26 12.16 -2.41 -6.42
C TRP A 26 11.81 -1.01 -5.94
N LEU A 27 11.78 -0.04 -6.84
CA LEU A 27 11.59 1.37 -6.50
C LEU A 27 10.28 1.95 -7.04
N GLY A 28 9.48 1.15 -7.75
CA GLY A 28 8.23 1.62 -8.35
C GLY A 28 7.15 2.02 -7.32
N GLY A 29 7.18 1.42 -6.13
CA GLY A 29 6.18 1.69 -5.08
C GLY A 29 6.66 1.44 -3.65
N ASP A 30 7.91 1.01 -3.45
CA ASP A 30 8.44 0.66 -2.13
C ASP A 30 8.93 1.90 -1.36
N HIS A 31 8.02 2.48 -0.58
CA HIS A 31 8.31 3.64 0.26
C HIS A 31 9.32 3.36 1.40
N TYR A 32 9.59 2.11 1.76
CA TYR A 32 10.66 1.76 2.72
C TYR A 32 12.03 1.93 2.10
N LYS A 33 12.21 1.48 0.84
CA LYS A 33 13.45 1.72 0.08
C LYS A 33 13.65 3.22 -0.16
N TRP A 34 12.60 3.96 -0.52
CA TRP A 34 12.68 5.42 -0.66
C TRP A 34 13.09 6.11 0.63
N ARG A 35 12.55 5.69 1.77
CA ARG A 35 12.93 6.20 3.10
C ARG A 35 14.40 5.94 3.39
N GLN A 36 14.89 4.74 3.11
CA GLN A 36 16.30 4.38 3.31
C GLN A 36 17.22 5.26 2.43
N MET A 37 16.86 5.51 1.18
CA MET A 37 17.60 6.41 0.29
C MET A 37 17.64 7.84 0.84
N ARG A 38 16.49 8.37 1.31
CA ARG A 38 16.42 9.70 1.95
C ARG A 38 17.29 9.77 3.21
N THR A 39 17.26 8.75 4.04
CA THR A 39 18.11 8.66 5.25
C THR A 39 19.59 8.66 4.90
N ASN A 40 19.96 8.11 3.76
CA ASN A 40 21.33 8.12 3.24
C ASN A 40 21.70 9.43 2.50
N GLY A 41 20.81 10.44 2.50
CA GLY A 41 21.06 11.75 1.88
C GLY A 41 20.96 11.77 0.35
N VAL A 42 20.31 10.79 -0.26
CA VAL A 42 20.06 10.76 -1.71
C VAL A 42 19.07 11.85 -2.07
N ASP A 43 19.37 12.62 -3.11
CA ASP A 43 18.48 13.66 -3.65
C ASP A 43 17.20 13.06 -4.19
N GLU A 44 16.06 13.73 -3.93
CA GLU A 44 14.72 13.25 -4.31
C GLU A 44 14.57 12.99 -5.80
N LYS A 45 15.36 13.67 -6.63
CA LYS A 45 15.45 13.43 -8.08
C LYS A 45 15.70 11.95 -8.40
N TYR A 46 16.53 11.27 -7.61
CA TYR A 46 16.90 9.87 -7.79
C TYR A 46 16.00 8.88 -7.02
N ILE A 47 14.99 9.36 -6.34
CA ILE A 47 14.07 8.53 -5.56
C ILE A 47 12.72 8.47 -6.27
N THR A 48 11.94 9.54 -6.18
CA THR A 48 10.61 9.66 -6.83
C THR A 48 10.58 10.68 -7.96
N GLY A 49 11.68 11.43 -8.17
CA GLY A 49 11.79 12.45 -9.21
C GLY A 49 12.09 11.88 -10.60
N ASP A 50 12.63 12.71 -11.47
CA ASP A 50 12.73 12.51 -12.92
C ASP A 50 14.05 11.88 -13.42
N ALA A 51 14.92 11.43 -12.52
CA ALA A 51 16.11 10.66 -12.90
C ALA A 51 15.72 9.36 -13.62
N SER A 52 16.56 8.89 -14.53
CA SER A 52 16.35 7.61 -15.21
C SER A 52 16.34 6.43 -14.23
N ASP A 53 15.67 5.35 -14.60
CA ASP A 53 15.62 4.11 -13.81
C ASP A 53 17.02 3.57 -13.51
N ARG A 54 17.95 3.71 -14.47
CA ARG A 54 19.35 3.28 -14.27
C ARG A 54 20.06 4.11 -13.21
N GLU A 55 19.86 5.44 -13.19
CA GLU A 55 20.44 6.33 -12.18
C GLU A 55 19.84 6.06 -10.80
N LYS A 56 18.52 5.84 -10.72
CA LYS A 56 17.84 5.46 -9.48
C LYS A 56 18.39 4.15 -8.92
N PHE A 57 18.58 3.15 -9.77
CA PHE A 57 19.18 1.88 -9.37
C PHE A 57 20.61 2.04 -8.84
N GLN A 58 21.44 2.85 -9.49
CA GLN A 58 22.78 3.17 -9.01
C GLN A 58 22.74 3.73 -7.58
N LYS A 59 21.84 4.71 -7.35
CA LYS A 59 21.69 5.33 -6.02
C LYS A 59 21.15 4.36 -4.97
N TRP A 60 20.30 3.42 -5.36
CA TRP A 60 19.90 2.34 -4.47
C TRP A 60 21.06 1.41 -4.12
N ALA A 61 21.87 1.00 -5.08
CA ALA A 61 23.03 0.15 -4.87
C ALA A 61 24.06 0.79 -3.91
N GLU A 62 24.35 2.09 -4.11
CA GLU A 62 25.21 2.88 -3.21
C GLU A 62 24.59 3.03 -1.79
N THR A 63 23.27 3.20 -1.70
CA THR A 63 22.55 3.26 -0.43
C THR A 63 22.63 1.93 0.33
N LEU A 64 22.56 0.82 -0.39
CA LEU A 64 22.53 -0.51 0.20
C LEU A 64 23.82 -0.83 0.95
N GLU A 65 24.97 -0.36 0.49
CA GLU A 65 26.25 -0.50 1.20
C GLU A 65 26.20 0.09 2.60
N MET A 66 25.45 1.17 2.79
CA MET A 66 25.31 1.88 4.07
C MET A 66 24.20 1.26 4.95
N ALA A 67 23.46 0.29 4.43
CA ALA A 67 22.32 -0.31 5.08
C ALA A 67 22.64 -1.65 5.78
N ILE A 68 23.89 -1.97 6.03
CA ILE A 68 24.32 -3.20 6.73
C ILE A 68 23.65 -3.25 8.11
N GLY A 69 22.98 -4.36 8.41
CA GLY A 69 22.19 -4.54 9.62
C GLY A 69 20.71 -4.12 9.49
N ASN A 70 20.33 -3.44 8.41
CA ASN A 70 18.94 -3.19 8.08
C ASN A 70 18.35 -4.40 7.32
N PRO A 71 17.10 -4.82 7.59
CA PRO A 71 16.44 -5.88 6.82
C PRO A 71 16.46 -5.70 5.30
N LEU A 72 16.37 -4.48 4.80
CA LEU A 72 16.42 -4.19 3.36
C LEU A 72 17.73 -4.63 2.70
N TYR A 73 18.87 -4.54 3.42
CA TYR A 73 20.14 -5.08 2.94
C TYR A 73 20.06 -6.59 2.70
N HIS A 74 19.56 -7.30 3.71
CA HIS A 74 19.44 -8.76 3.64
C HIS A 74 18.41 -9.19 2.59
N TRP A 75 17.25 -8.56 2.57
CA TRP A 75 16.17 -8.91 1.63
C TRP A 75 16.57 -8.67 0.18
N SER A 76 17.19 -7.54 -0.13
CA SER A 76 17.64 -7.26 -1.50
C SER A 76 18.63 -8.33 -2.02
N HIS A 77 19.60 -8.73 -1.19
CA HIS A 77 20.54 -9.79 -1.57
C HIS A 77 19.86 -11.16 -1.67
N LEU A 78 18.91 -11.47 -0.79
CA LEU A 78 18.13 -12.70 -0.84
C LEU A 78 17.26 -12.77 -2.11
N GLU A 79 16.66 -11.66 -2.52
CA GLU A 79 15.89 -11.54 -3.76
C GLU A 79 16.79 -11.73 -4.98
N LEU A 80 17.96 -11.09 -5.01
CA LEU A 80 18.96 -11.29 -6.07
C LEU A 80 19.37 -12.75 -6.20
N GLN A 81 19.62 -13.42 -5.08
CA GLN A 81 19.97 -14.83 -5.06
C GLN A 81 18.83 -15.73 -5.57
N ARG A 82 17.63 -15.55 -5.04
CA ARG A 82 16.49 -16.45 -5.30
C ARG A 82 15.88 -16.29 -6.67
N TYR A 83 15.71 -15.05 -7.12
CA TYR A 83 14.99 -14.76 -8.37
C TYR A 83 15.92 -14.56 -9.56
N PHE A 84 17.11 -14.01 -9.30
CA PHE A 84 18.05 -13.65 -10.36
C PHE A 84 19.31 -14.53 -10.42
N GLY A 85 19.57 -15.35 -9.38
CA GLY A 85 20.74 -16.23 -9.33
C GLY A 85 22.06 -15.50 -9.04
N TYR A 86 22.00 -14.26 -8.58
CA TYR A 86 23.19 -13.48 -8.23
C TYR A 86 23.58 -13.71 -6.78
N ASN A 87 24.81 -14.19 -6.55
CA ASN A 87 25.33 -14.51 -5.21
C ASN A 87 26.39 -13.51 -4.71
N GLY A 88 26.63 -12.45 -5.46
CA GLY A 88 27.54 -11.37 -5.07
C GLY A 88 26.90 -10.34 -4.14
N VAL A 89 27.65 -9.31 -3.84
CA VAL A 89 27.17 -8.16 -3.06
C VAL A 89 26.79 -7.05 -4.03
N LEU A 90 25.59 -6.49 -3.87
CA LEU A 90 25.17 -5.29 -4.58
C LEU A 90 25.70 -4.06 -3.87
N ASN A 91 26.48 -3.27 -4.60
CA ASN A 91 27.04 -2.00 -4.17
C ASN A 91 27.21 -1.07 -5.39
N GLY A 92 27.78 0.11 -5.20
CA GLY A 92 28.00 1.08 -6.26
C GLY A 92 28.86 0.55 -7.42
N ASP A 93 29.85 -0.29 -7.12
CA ASP A 93 30.79 -0.84 -8.11
C ASP A 93 30.16 -2.01 -8.92
N THR A 94 29.29 -2.79 -8.29
CA THR A 94 28.63 -3.96 -8.93
C THR A 94 27.27 -3.62 -9.55
N ALA A 95 26.81 -2.38 -9.40
CA ALA A 95 25.49 -1.96 -9.86
C ALA A 95 25.24 -2.21 -11.36
N GLU A 96 26.25 -1.97 -12.22
CA GLU A 96 26.12 -2.21 -13.67
C GLU A 96 25.95 -3.69 -14.01
N GLU A 97 26.74 -4.55 -13.40
CA GLU A 97 26.65 -6.00 -13.58
C GLU A 97 25.27 -6.52 -13.18
N VAL A 98 24.80 -6.12 -11.98
CA VAL A 98 23.51 -6.56 -11.44
C VAL A 98 22.36 -6.01 -12.27
N TRP A 99 22.44 -4.75 -12.71
CA TRP A 99 21.46 -4.14 -13.60
C TRP A 99 21.27 -4.95 -14.89
N ASN A 100 22.36 -5.26 -15.56
CA ASN A 100 22.32 -5.99 -16.81
C ASN A 100 21.79 -7.43 -16.62
N LEU A 101 22.24 -8.12 -15.58
CA LEU A 101 21.81 -9.47 -15.25
C LEU A 101 20.31 -9.52 -14.93
N CYS A 102 19.84 -8.64 -14.04
CA CYS A 102 18.44 -8.63 -13.62
C CYS A 102 17.51 -8.26 -14.79
N ASN A 103 17.88 -7.25 -15.58
CA ASN A 103 17.04 -6.82 -16.69
C ASN A 103 16.97 -7.85 -17.82
N ALA A 104 18.06 -8.54 -18.11
CA ALA A 104 18.03 -9.66 -19.05
C ALA A 104 17.06 -10.77 -18.57
N LYS A 105 17.10 -11.07 -17.27
CA LYS A 105 16.23 -12.10 -16.68
C LYS A 105 14.75 -11.67 -16.65
N LEU A 106 14.45 -10.40 -16.39
CA LEU A 106 13.07 -9.86 -16.38
C LEU A 106 12.37 -9.95 -17.74
N GLN A 107 13.12 -10.14 -18.85
CA GLN A 107 12.53 -10.35 -20.18
C GLN A 107 12.00 -11.79 -20.38
N GLU A 108 12.39 -12.73 -19.53
CA GLU A 108 11.87 -14.10 -19.58
C GLU A 108 10.39 -14.14 -19.18
N ASP A 109 9.59 -15.01 -19.82
CA ASP A 109 8.18 -15.19 -19.46
C ASP A 109 8.00 -15.64 -18.01
N SER A 110 8.99 -16.35 -17.49
CA SER A 110 9.04 -16.84 -16.12
C SER A 110 9.15 -15.73 -15.04
N MET A 111 9.29 -14.48 -15.45
CA MET A 111 9.48 -13.31 -14.56
C MET A 111 8.34 -12.30 -14.65
N SER A 112 7.17 -12.68 -15.15
CA SER A 112 5.95 -11.88 -15.03
C SER A 112 5.48 -11.80 -13.56
N VAL A 113 4.61 -10.86 -13.25
CA VAL A 113 4.06 -10.67 -11.89
C VAL A 113 3.48 -11.96 -11.35
N ARG A 114 2.63 -12.67 -12.11
CA ARG A 114 2.03 -13.94 -11.68
C ARG A 114 3.09 -15.02 -11.43
N ASN A 115 4.09 -15.08 -12.29
CA ASN A 115 5.15 -16.08 -12.15
C ASN A 115 6.11 -15.77 -10.98
N LEU A 116 6.37 -14.51 -10.66
CA LEU A 116 7.09 -14.11 -9.46
C LEU A 116 6.32 -14.50 -8.18
N ILE A 117 4.99 -14.30 -8.16
CA ILE A 117 4.12 -14.73 -7.06
C ILE A 117 4.16 -16.26 -6.89
N ARG A 118 4.07 -17.03 -8.01
CA ARG A 118 4.19 -18.50 -7.98
C ARG A 118 5.54 -18.98 -7.46
N LYS A 119 6.63 -18.35 -7.91
CA LYS A 119 7.99 -18.65 -7.42
C LYS A 119 8.14 -18.39 -5.92
N SER A 120 7.35 -17.50 -5.36
CA SER A 120 7.32 -17.20 -3.92
C SER A 120 6.48 -18.19 -3.11
N ASN A 121 5.87 -19.20 -3.73
CA ASN A 121 4.98 -20.18 -3.10
C ASN A 121 3.81 -19.53 -2.32
N VAL A 122 3.27 -18.47 -2.87
CA VAL A 122 2.11 -17.78 -2.32
C VAL A 122 0.83 -18.47 -2.80
N THR A 123 -0.11 -18.69 -1.91
CA THR A 123 -1.41 -19.32 -2.19
C THR A 123 -2.58 -18.36 -2.01
N LEU A 124 -2.38 -17.29 -1.26
CA LEU A 124 -3.35 -16.24 -1.02
C LEU A 124 -2.65 -14.92 -0.79
N ILE A 125 -3.20 -13.86 -1.38
CA ILE A 125 -2.77 -12.46 -1.21
C ILE A 125 -3.95 -11.65 -0.72
N CYS A 126 -3.77 -10.84 0.33
CA CYS A 126 -4.69 -9.76 0.68
C CYS A 126 -4.02 -8.43 0.34
N THR A 127 -4.59 -7.71 -0.58
CA THR A 127 -4.13 -6.37 -1.01
C THR A 127 -4.45 -5.31 0.05
N THR A 128 -4.22 -4.06 -0.24
CA THR A 128 -4.55 -2.95 0.69
C THR A 128 -5.47 -1.99 -0.04
N ASP A 129 -6.75 -1.97 0.36
CA ASP A 129 -7.81 -1.33 -0.41
C ASP A 129 -8.61 -0.34 0.45
N ASP A 130 -8.97 0.79 -0.17
CA ASP A 130 -9.76 1.83 0.47
C ASP A 130 -11.26 1.52 0.35
N PRO A 131 -12.11 1.87 1.34
CA PRO A 131 -13.57 1.71 1.25
C PRO A 131 -14.22 2.21 -0.03
N VAL A 132 -13.65 3.21 -0.70
CA VAL A 132 -14.21 3.77 -1.94
C VAL A 132 -13.80 3.01 -3.20
N ASP A 133 -12.88 2.04 -3.11
CA ASP A 133 -12.40 1.30 -4.27
C ASP A 133 -13.49 0.42 -4.89
N SER A 134 -13.47 0.34 -6.22
CA SER A 134 -14.45 -0.46 -7.00
C SER A 134 -14.21 -1.97 -6.91
N LEU A 135 -13.00 -2.38 -6.55
CA LEU A 135 -12.51 -3.76 -6.53
C LEU A 135 -12.65 -4.46 -7.88
N GLU A 136 -12.62 -3.71 -8.99
CA GLU A 136 -12.82 -4.25 -10.34
C GLU A 136 -11.81 -5.33 -10.71
N TRP A 137 -10.54 -5.13 -10.32
CA TRP A 137 -9.48 -6.10 -10.62
C TRP A 137 -9.59 -7.37 -9.78
N HIS A 138 -10.12 -7.27 -8.55
CA HIS A 138 -10.43 -8.45 -7.74
C HIS A 138 -11.54 -9.30 -8.38
N LYS A 139 -12.55 -8.67 -9.02
CA LYS A 139 -13.58 -9.39 -9.75
C LYS A 139 -12.99 -10.12 -10.95
N VAL A 140 -12.15 -9.42 -11.74
CA VAL A 140 -11.47 -10.03 -12.90
C VAL A 140 -10.63 -11.24 -12.46
N LEU A 141 -9.87 -11.10 -11.37
CA LEU A 141 -9.03 -12.19 -10.85
C LEU A 141 -9.83 -13.34 -10.24
N ALA A 142 -10.98 -13.07 -9.66
CA ALA A 142 -11.88 -14.12 -9.12
C ALA A 142 -12.51 -14.99 -10.21
N GLU A 143 -12.63 -14.46 -11.43
CA GLU A 143 -13.18 -15.16 -12.60
C GLU A 143 -12.10 -15.79 -13.49
N ASP A 144 -10.82 -15.57 -13.17
CA ASP A 144 -9.69 -16.05 -13.98
C ASP A 144 -9.14 -17.39 -13.47
N ASP A 145 -9.55 -18.47 -14.08
CA ASP A 145 -9.09 -19.84 -13.77
C ASP A 145 -7.63 -20.10 -14.17
N THR A 146 -6.95 -19.16 -14.84
CA THR A 146 -5.54 -19.32 -15.27
C THR A 146 -4.56 -18.94 -14.18
N PHE A 147 -5.04 -18.33 -13.08
CA PHE A 147 -4.24 -17.93 -11.94
C PHE A 147 -4.80 -18.52 -10.63
N GLU A 148 -4.10 -19.50 -10.08
CA GLU A 148 -4.53 -20.30 -8.94
C GLU A 148 -4.43 -19.60 -7.58
N VAL A 149 -3.68 -18.49 -7.51
CA VAL A 149 -3.49 -17.73 -6.26
C VAL A 149 -4.69 -16.85 -6.00
N LYS A 150 -5.30 -16.98 -4.83
CA LYS A 150 -6.43 -16.12 -4.44
C LYS A 150 -5.94 -14.72 -4.16
N VAL A 151 -6.56 -13.72 -4.78
CA VAL A 151 -6.31 -12.30 -4.53
C VAL A 151 -7.58 -11.68 -3.95
N LEU A 152 -7.53 -11.33 -2.68
CA LEU A 152 -8.65 -10.81 -1.92
C LEU A 152 -8.38 -9.38 -1.47
N PRO A 153 -9.39 -8.52 -1.37
CA PRO A 153 -9.22 -7.19 -0.81
C PRO A 153 -9.02 -7.26 0.71
N ALA A 154 -8.26 -6.29 1.25
CA ALA A 154 -8.22 -6.02 2.69
C ALA A 154 -8.84 -4.65 2.97
N TRP A 155 -9.59 -4.56 4.05
CA TRP A 155 -10.30 -3.35 4.46
C TRP A 155 -9.37 -2.37 5.18
N ARG A 156 -9.11 -1.19 4.58
CA ARG A 156 -8.25 -0.15 5.17
C ARG A 156 -8.90 1.24 5.12
N PRO A 157 -9.73 1.61 6.12
CA PRO A 157 -10.52 2.84 6.11
C PRO A 157 -9.76 4.07 6.62
N ASP A 158 -8.44 4.15 6.47
CA ASP A 158 -7.61 5.21 7.06
C ASP A 158 -8.00 6.62 6.60
N LYS A 159 -8.43 6.80 5.35
CA LYS A 159 -8.85 8.12 4.87
C LYS A 159 -10.13 8.61 5.57
N ALA A 160 -11.03 7.69 5.93
CA ALA A 160 -12.22 8.01 6.71
C ALA A 160 -11.90 8.34 8.17
N MET A 161 -10.78 7.85 8.71
CA MET A 161 -10.29 8.13 10.06
C MET A 161 -9.52 9.45 10.14
N ASN A 162 -8.82 9.84 9.09
CA ASN A 162 -7.87 10.95 9.11
C ASN A 162 -8.58 12.32 8.91
N ILE A 163 -9.45 12.65 9.84
CA ILE A 163 -10.33 13.84 9.83
C ILE A 163 -9.56 15.18 9.69
N GLU A 164 -8.29 15.23 10.11
CA GLU A 164 -7.43 16.42 10.06
C GLU A 164 -6.88 16.71 8.65
N LYS A 165 -6.92 15.74 7.72
CA LYS A 165 -6.32 15.89 6.41
C LYS A 165 -7.09 16.87 5.53
N PRO A 166 -6.40 17.69 4.71
CA PRO A 166 -7.05 18.66 3.83
C PRO A 166 -8.12 18.04 2.91
N GLU A 167 -7.83 16.88 2.35
CA GLU A 167 -8.67 16.13 1.40
C GLU A 167 -9.87 15.42 2.03
N TYR A 168 -10.03 15.47 3.35
CA TYR A 168 -11.04 14.71 4.08
C TYR A 168 -12.48 14.94 3.58
N LEU A 169 -12.84 16.20 3.32
CA LEU A 169 -14.22 16.54 2.87
C LEU A 169 -14.49 16.03 1.45
N ASP A 170 -13.50 16.02 0.57
CA ASP A 170 -13.63 15.47 -0.78
C ASP A 170 -13.72 13.94 -0.73
N TYR A 171 -13.01 13.31 0.19
CA TYR A 171 -13.15 11.87 0.46
C TYR A 171 -14.57 11.52 0.93
N LEU A 172 -15.20 12.31 1.83
CA LEU A 172 -16.57 12.06 2.26
C LEU A 172 -17.59 12.14 1.12
N LYS A 173 -17.37 13.01 0.14
CA LYS A 173 -18.22 13.08 -1.07
C LYS A 173 -18.09 11.79 -1.87
N THR A 174 -16.84 11.35 -2.14
CA THR A 174 -16.58 10.09 -2.85
C THR A 174 -17.21 8.91 -2.12
N LEU A 175 -17.06 8.84 -0.79
CA LEU A 175 -17.68 7.78 0.01
C LEU A 175 -19.20 7.82 -0.06
N SER A 176 -19.80 9.01 -0.05
CA SER A 176 -21.25 9.17 -0.21
C SER A 176 -21.73 8.64 -1.56
N ASP A 177 -21.00 8.96 -2.63
CA ASP A 177 -21.33 8.54 -4.00
C ASP A 177 -21.27 7.01 -4.14
N VAL A 178 -20.22 6.36 -3.65
CA VAL A 178 -20.03 4.91 -3.81
C VAL A 178 -20.89 4.08 -2.86
N SER A 179 -21.27 4.62 -1.69
CA SER A 179 -22.14 3.95 -0.72
C SER A 179 -23.64 4.21 -0.95
N GLY A 180 -23.97 5.28 -1.70
CA GLY A 180 -25.35 5.75 -1.84
C GLY A 180 -25.92 6.38 -0.55
N ILE A 181 -25.08 6.66 0.45
CA ILE A 181 -25.45 7.22 1.75
C ILE A 181 -24.83 8.62 1.87
N THR A 182 -25.64 9.65 2.05
CA THR A 182 -25.13 11.01 2.27
C THR A 182 -24.43 11.12 3.61
N VAL A 183 -23.11 11.30 3.59
CA VAL A 183 -22.29 11.44 4.81
C VAL A 183 -22.26 12.90 5.26
N ASN A 184 -22.98 13.21 6.31
CA ASN A 184 -23.08 14.54 6.91
C ASN A 184 -23.04 14.55 8.46
N SER A 185 -22.83 13.39 9.08
CA SER A 185 -22.68 13.19 10.53
C SER A 185 -21.74 12.02 10.77
N PHE A 186 -21.23 11.86 11.99
CA PHE A 186 -20.45 10.67 12.36
C PHE A 186 -21.28 9.38 12.20
N ALA A 187 -22.55 9.43 12.59
CA ALA A 187 -23.45 8.28 12.43
C ALA A 187 -23.60 7.87 10.96
N SER A 188 -23.84 8.82 10.04
CA SER A 188 -23.94 8.51 8.60
C SER A 188 -22.60 8.07 7.97
N LEU A 189 -21.46 8.54 8.52
CA LEU A 189 -20.15 8.02 8.15
C LEU A 189 -20.03 6.51 8.47
N MET A 190 -20.44 6.12 9.69
CA MET A 190 -20.42 4.70 10.10
C MET A 190 -21.37 3.85 9.26
N ASP A 191 -22.54 4.37 8.89
CA ASP A 191 -23.49 3.65 8.02
C ASP A 191 -22.93 3.48 6.60
N ALA A 192 -22.29 4.51 6.04
CA ALA A 192 -21.61 4.40 4.73
C ALA A 192 -20.47 3.39 4.76
N LEU A 193 -19.65 3.40 5.80
CA LEU A 193 -18.56 2.44 5.97
C LEU A 193 -19.09 1.01 6.13
N ARG A 194 -20.17 0.80 6.89
CA ARG A 194 -20.81 -0.51 7.02
C ARG A 194 -21.31 -1.03 5.67
N ASN A 195 -21.99 -0.19 4.88
CA ASN A 195 -22.40 -0.54 3.53
C ASN A 195 -21.20 -0.99 2.66
N ARG A 196 -20.09 -0.24 2.73
CA ARG A 196 -18.88 -0.59 1.97
C ARG A 196 -18.21 -1.85 2.50
N MET A 197 -18.20 -2.08 3.81
CA MET A 197 -17.67 -3.30 4.43
C MET A 197 -18.46 -4.54 3.98
N GLU A 198 -19.79 -4.45 3.87
CA GLU A 198 -20.63 -5.52 3.31
C GLU A 198 -20.27 -5.81 1.86
N PHE A 199 -20.03 -4.79 1.04
CA PHE A 199 -19.54 -4.97 -0.32
C PHE A 199 -18.16 -5.66 -0.34
N PHE A 200 -17.21 -5.24 0.47
CA PHE A 200 -15.88 -5.88 0.61
C PHE A 200 -16.01 -7.35 1.06
N ALA A 201 -16.86 -7.62 2.04
CA ALA A 201 -17.14 -8.99 2.48
C ALA A 201 -17.72 -9.86 1.34
N SER A 202 -18.59 -9.31 0.51
CA SER A 202 -19.12 -10.02 -0.67
C SER A 202 -18.04 -10.34 -1.72
N MET A 203 -16.93 -9.59 -1.71
CA MET A 203 -15.75 -9.80 -2.54
C MET A 203 -14.68 -10.71 -1.88
N GLY A 204 -15.01 -11.33 -0.75
CA GLY A 204 -14.13 -12.25 -0.04
C GLY A 204 -13.18 -11.60 0.97
N CYS A 205 -13.33 -10.31 1.25
CA CYS A 205 -12.54 -9.63 2.28
C CYS A 205 -12.75 -10.30 3.64
N CYS A 206 -11.66 -10.64 4.31
CA CYS A 206 -11.68 -11.29 5.63
C CYS A 206 -10.63 -10.71 6.60
N VAL A 207 -9.94 -9.65 6.19
CA VAL A 207 -8.92 -8.97 7.00
C VAL A 207 -9.11 -7.47 6.93
N SER A 208 -8.73 -6.78 8.01
CA SER A 208 -8.62 -5.32 8.06
C SER A 208 -7.29 -4.92 8.67
N ASP A 209 -6.78 -3.78 8.27
CA ASP A 209 -5.60 -3.17 8.87
C ASP A 209 -5.70 -1.64 8.89
N HIS A 210 -4.82 -0.99 9.66
CA HIS A 210 -4.80 0.45 9.83
C HIS A 210 -3.36 0.96 9.91
N ALA A 211 -3.07 2.08 9.23
CA ALA A 211 -1.82 2.80 9.39
C ALA A 211 -1.95 3.81 10.54
N LEU A 212 -1.41 3.46 11.69
CA LEU A 212 -1.41 4.30 12.89
C LEU A 212 0.01 4.79 13.19
N GLU A 213 0.19 6.11 13.32
CA GLU A 213 1.47 6.69 13.76
C GLU A 213 1.71 6.43 15.26
N TYR A 214 0.63 6.37 16.04
CA TYR A 214 0.62 6.03 17.46
C TYR A 214 -0.77 5.53 17.87
N VAL A 215 -0.86 4.82 18.98
CA VAL A 215 -2.15 4.37 19.53
C VAL A 215 -2.78 5.53 20.29
N MET A 216 -3.80 6.16 19.69
CA MET A 216 -4.59 7.18 20.34
C MET A 216 -5.68 6.55 21.20
N TYR A 217 -5.85 7.06 22.42
CA TYR A 217 -6.97 6.72 23.29
C TYR A 217 -7.38 7.93 24.11
N LYS A 218 -8.57 8.46 23.84
CA LYS A 218 -9.16 9.61 24.56
C LYS A 218 -10.59 9.30 24.91
N PRO A 219 -11.02 9.51 26.17
CA PRO A 219 -12.43 9.43 26.53
C PRO A 219 -13.25 10.43 25.69
N TYR A 220 -14.40 9.99 25.26
CA TYR A 220 -15.33 10.81 24.46
C TYR A 220 -16.78 10.48 24.79
N THR A 221 -17.71 11.37 24.40
CA THR A 221 -19.13 11.07 24.31
C THR A 221 -19.58 11.14 22.85
N THR A 222 -20.70 10.52 22.53
CA THR A 222 -21.27 10.55 21.18
C THR A 222 -21.54 11.99 20.73
N GLU A 223 -22.04 12.83 21.64
CA GLU A 223 -22.33 14.23 21.37
C GLU A 223 -21.07 15.06 21.07
N GLU A 224 -19.94 14.74 21.72
CA GLU A 224 -18.64 15.37 21.42
C GLU A 224 -18.19 15.01 20.01
N ILE A 225 -18.29 13.73 19.62
CA ILE A 225 -17.86 13.27 18.30
C ILE A 225 -18.70 13.88 17.19
N GLU A 226 -20.02 13.95 17.35
CA GLU A 226 -20.90 14.62 16.38
C GLU A 226 -20.57 16.11 16.24
N LYS A 227 -20.24 16.80 17.33
CA LYS A 227 -19.80 18.20 17.28
C LYS A 227 -18.46 18.36 16.57
N ILE A 228 -17.49 17.49 16.82
CA ILE A 228 -16.18 17.49 16.16
C ILE A 228 -16.37 17.27 14.66
N PHE A 229 -17.19 16.28 14.28
CA PHE A 229 -17.51 16.02 12.89
C PHE A 229 -18.18 17.23 12.22
N ALA A 230 -19.21 17.78 12.83
CA ALA A 230 -19.93 18.96 12.32
C ALA A 230 -19.00 20.18 12.14
N LYS A 231 -18.11 20.42 13.10
CA LYS A 231 -17.10 21.48 13.03
C LYS A 231 -16.17 21.28 11.81
N ARG A 232 -15.67 20.07 11.60
CA ARG A 232 -14.82 19.76 10.44
C ARG A 232 -15.61 19.83 9.13
N PHE A 233 -16.84 19.35 9.12
CA PHE A 233 -17.73 19.38 7.96
C PHE A 233 -18.06 20.83 7.54
N ALA A 234 -18.13 21.77 8.48
CA ALA A 234 -18.24 23.21 8.21
C ALA A 234 -16.93 23.86 7.71
N GLY A 235 -15.85 23.10 7.56
CA GLY A 235 -14.55 23.60 7.10
C GLY A 235 -13.70 24.24 8.21
N GLU A 236 -14.10 24.11 9.48
CA GLU A 236 -13.35 24.65 10.60
C GLU A 236 -12.16 23.75 10.99
N THR A 237 -11.14 24.36 11.58
CA THR A 237 -9.96 23.65 12.08
C THR A 237 -10.30 22.92 13.38
N ILE A 238 -9.93 21.65 13.47
CA ILE A 238 -10.02 20.85 14.69
C ILE A 238 -8.70 20.87 15.46
N THR A 239 -8.77 20.76 16.78
CA THR A 239 -7.59 20.63 17.65
C THR A 239 -7.05 19.21 17.64
N VAL A 240 -5.81 19.02 18.12
CA VAL A 240 -5.20 17.68 18.28
C VAL A 240 -6.03 16.81 19.25
N ASP A 241 -6.60 17.40 20.31
CA ASP A 241 -7.46 16.67 21.24
C ASP A 241 -8.76 16.19 20.58
N GLU A 242 -9.42 17.06 19.82
CA GLU A 242 -10.61 16.71 19.04
C GLU A 242 -10.29 15.61 18.00
N MET A 243 -9.19 15.74 17.29
CA MET A 243 -8.70 14.71 16.35
C MET A 243 -8.53 13.34 17.05
N ASN A 244 -7.86 13.33 18.20
CA ASN A 244 -7.60 12.08 18.93
C ASN A 244 -8.91 11.48 19.49
N LYS A 245 -9.87 12.28 19.94
CA LYS A 245 -11.21 11.79 20.34
C LYS A 245 -11.93 11.16 19.16
N PHE A 246 -11.94 11.85 18.02
CA PHE A 246 -12.56 11.33 16.80
C PHE A 246 -11.93 10.00 16.35
N LYS A 247 -10.60 9.95 16.25
CA LYS A 247 -9.89 8.71 15.85
C LYS A 247 -10.12 7.57 16.84
N THR A 248 -10.21 7.88 18.15
CA THR A 248 -10.56 6.87 19.16
C THR A 248 -11.97 6.33 18.92
N ALA A 249 -12.96 7.22 18.73
CA ALA A 249 -14.33 6.81 18.46
C ALA A 249 -14.44 6.00 17.16
N PHE A 250 -13.73 6.42 16.12
CA PHE A 250 -13.67 5.73 14.85
C PHE A 250 -13.14 4.31 15.03
N MET A 251 -11.97 4.14 15.64
CA MET A 251 -11.36 2.83 15.84
C MET A 251 -12.21 1.88 16.70
N VAL A 252 -12.85 2.41 17.74
CA VAL A 252 -13.79 1.62 18.57
C VAL A 252 -15.05 1.22 17.80
N SER A 253 -15.47 2.02 16.81
CA SER A 253 -16.69 1.76 16.03
C SER A 253 -16.46 0.78 14.87
N VAL A 254 -15.23 0.68 14.32
CA VAL A 254 -14.92 -0.19 13.18
C VAL A 254 -14.25 -1.50 13.60
N GLY A 255 -13.76 -1.61 14.85
CA GLY A 255 -13.16 -2.82 15.43
C GLY A 255 -14.17 -3.61 16.18
#